data_1df85eaeaa6486a350a218261e763a99
#
_entry.id   1df85eaeaa6486a350a218261e763a99
#
_cell.length_a   1.000
_cell.length_b   1.000
_cell.length_c   1.000
_cell.angle_alpha   90.00
_cell.angle_beta   90.00
_cell.angle_gamma   90.00
#
_symmetry.space_group_name_H-M   'P 1'
#
loop_
_entity.id
_entity.type
_entity.pdbx_description
1 polymer ?
#
loop_
_entity_poly.entity_id
_entity_poly.type
_entity_poly.pdbx_seq_one_letter_code
_entity_poly.pdbx_strand_id
1 'polypeptide(L)'
;EKQVSVTEFDVIVIGAGVAGLTAGTRLAKEGLKVALVTTGESTVCLSTGCIDVCSRDENPLLGVAGLPLGHPFREVPGELIREALTDFQARMAEMDLSYAGDPEKNRRILSAIGAFKTTCLTPSTMEASAQNEDEKIHIVTFAGLKDFYPSYITARLKNASFSTYDAGAATTMGIAARFEDEAFLEAFILWMEQLCIHEDKIAVPAVLGLESADEIIRKIEYRLERPVFEIPTIPPSMPGRRLFNALKDQYRRKGGVIYWGWPVIGVEKSGKQIEAVMAESQGRPTSLNARAFILATGSFVGGGLTARRETITENVFDLPVFV
;
A
#
# COMPACT_ATOMS: atom_id res chain seq x y z
N GLU A 1 18.24 -13.81 40.21
CA GLU A 1 16.98 -13.72 39.44
C GLU A 1 16.87 -12.31 38.89
N LYS A 2 17.14 -12.12 37.58
CA LYS A 2 16.86 -10.85 36.89
C LYS A 2 15.36 -10.80 36.67
N GLN A 3 14.69 -9.87 37.34
CA GLN A 3 13.30 -9.50 37.07
C GLN A 3 13.18 -9.18 35.59
N VAL A 4 12.56 -10.06 34.81
CA VAL A 4 12.15 -9.76 33.42
C VAL A 4 11.10 -8.67 33.54
N SER A 5 11.36 -7.49 33.03
CA SER A 5 10.37 -6.40 33.01
C SER A 5 9.25 -6.84 32.09
N VAL A 6 8.15 -7.28 32.66
CA VAL A 6 6.93 -7.60 31.93
C VAL A 6 6.36 -6.27 31.42
N THR A 7 6.39 -6.06 30.12
CA THR A 7 5.77 -4.88 29.52
C THR A 7 4.32 -5.23 29.24
N GLU A 8 3.40 -4.59 29.95
CA GLU A 8 1.97 -4.82 29.84
C GLU A 8 1.35 -3.80 28.87
N PHE A 9 0.55 -4.28 27.92
CA PHE A 9 -0.21 -3.51 26.95
C PHE A 9 -1.70 -3.76 27.13
N ASP A 10 -2.53 -2.83 26.69
CA ASP A 10 -3.96 -3.08 26.56
C ASP A 10 -4.21 -4.01 25.37
N VAL A 11 -3.54 -3.75 24.23
CA VAL A 11 -3.67 -4.53 23.01
C VAL A 11 -2.32 -4.78 22.36
N ILE A 12 -2.11 -6.00 21.88
CA ILE A 12 -1.01 -6.35 20.98
C ILE A 12 -1.59 -6.68 19.60
N VAL A 13 -1.10 -5.99 18.58
CA VAL A 13 -1.42 -6.25 17.18
C VAL A 13 -0.27 -7.03 16.54
N ILE A 14 -0.57 -8.18 15.95
CA ILE A 14 0.42 -9.05 15.30
C ILE A 14 0.33 -8.85 13.79
N GLY A 15 1.33 -8.18 13.22
CA GLY A 15 1.43 -7.83 11.79
C GLY A 15 1.31 -6.34 11.54
N ALA A 16 2.25 -5.80 10.74
CA ALA A 16 2.35 -4.38 10.36
C ALA A 16 1.79 -4.10 8.94
N GLY A 17 0.79 -4.86 8.51
CA GLY A 17 0.05 -4.59 7.28
C GLY A 17 -0.93 -3.43 7.42
N VAL A 18 -1.67 -3.10 6.34
CA VAL A 18 -2.72 -2.07 6.36
C VAL A 18 -3.72 -2.33 7.50
N ALA A 19 -4.16 -3.57 7.68
CA ALA A 19 -5.12 -3.94 8.73
C ALA A 19 -4.56 -3.69 10.13
N GLY A 20 -3.33 -4.16 10.42
CA GLY A 20 -2.70 -4.01 11.73
C GLY A 20 -2.38 -2.57 12.08
N LEU A 21 -1.81 -1.80 11.15
CA LEU A 21 -1.51 -0.39 11.35
C LEU A 21 -2.78 0.45 11.52
N THR A 22 -3.85 0.15 10.76
CA THR A 22 -5.13 0.85 10.89
C THR A 22 -5.79 0.55 12.23
N ALA A 23 -5.86 -0.72 12.64
CA ALA A 23 -6.42 -1.13 13.93
C ALA A 23 -5.62 -0.54 15.10
N GLY A 24 -4.29 -0.66 15.05
CA GLY A 24 -3.41 -0.12 16.07
C GLY A 24 -3.52 1.40 16.20
N THR A 25 -3.58 2.13 15.08
CA THR A 25 -3.74 3.59 15.08
C THR A 25 -5.07 4.00 15.71
N ARG A 26 -6.16 3.31 15.39
CA ARG A 26 -7.48 3.61 15.95
C ARG A 26 -7.51 3.38 17.46
N LEU A 27 -6.97 2.27 17.93
CA LEU A 27 -6.90 1.96 19.35
C LEU A 27 -6.00 2.92 20.14
N ALA A 28 -4.84 3.27 19.58
CA ALA A 28 -3.95 4.25 20.18
C ALA A 28 -4.60 5.66 20.27
N LYS A 29 -5.42 6.03 19.26
CA LYS A 29 -6.21 7.28 19.27
C LYS A 29 -7.22 7.32 20.42
N GLU A 30 -7.77 6.18 20.81
CA GLU A 30 -8.68 6.04 21.98
C GLU A 30 -7.92 6.00 23.33
N GLY A 31 -6.61 6.21 23.32
CA GLY A 31 -5.79 6.27 24.54
C GLY A 31 -5.33 4.91 25.07
N LEU A 32 -5.54 3.83 24.35
CA LEU A 32 -5.06 2.51 24.73
C LEU A 32 -3.55 2.37 24.51
N LYS A 33 -2.88 1.64 25.38
CA LYS A 33 -1.47 1.29 25.26
C LYS A 33 -1.33 0.12 24.26
N VAL A 34 -0.95 0.43 23.03
CA VAL A 34 -0.92 -0.54 21.93
C VAL A 34 0.51 -0.83 21.51
N ALA A 35 0.85 -2.12 21.39
CA ALA A 35 2.06 -2.59 20.73
C ALA A 35 1.72 -3.28 19.39
N LEU A 36 2.55 -3.08 18.40
CA LEU A 36 2.53 -3.81 17.14
C LEU A 36 3.79 -4.66 17.04
N VAL A 37 3.63 -5.94 16.74
CA VAL A 37 4.72 -6.90 16.61
C VAL A 37 4.78 -7.38 15.18
N THR A 38 5.94 -7.30 14.54
CA THR A 38 6.11 -7.66 13.13
C THR A 38 7.46 -8.28 12.82
N THR A 39 7.48 -9.21 11.89
CA THR A 39 8.70 -9.83 11.38
C THR A 39 9.53 -8.91 10.48
N GLY A 40 8.90 -7.92 9.85
CA GLY A 40 9.58 -7.05 8.90
C GLY A 40 8.64 -6.16 8.10
N GLU A 41 9.07 -5.77 6.92
CA GLU A 41 8.28 -4.93 6.02
C GLU A 41 6.98 -5.60 5.58
N SER A 42 5.94 -4.78 5.45
CA SER A 42 4.63 -5.23 5.02
C SER A 42 4.59 -5.59 3.52
N THR A 43 3.78 -6.58 3.17
CA THR A 43 3.48 -6.90 1.77
C THR A 43 2.80 -5.75 1.01
N VAL A 44 2.31 -4.72 1.71
CA VAL A 44 1.81 -3.50 1.05
C VAL A 44 2.89 -2.81 0.22
N CYS A 45 4.17 -2.95 0.58
CA CYS A 45 5.29 -2.45 -0.21
C CYS A 45 5.45 -3.13 -1.58
N LEU A 46 4.71 -4.23 -1.83
CA LEU A 46 4.62 -4.91 -3.11
C LEU A 46 3.36 -4.53 -3.90
N SER A 47 2.43 -3.82 -3.28
CA SER A 47 1.14 -3.45 -3.87
C SER A 47 1.25 -2.20 -4.74
N THR A 48 0.25 -1.97 -5.58
CA THR A 48 0.13 -0.74 -6.37
C THR A 48 -0.17 0.50 -5.52
N GLY A 49 -0.38 0.36 -4.21
CA GLY A 49 -0.87 1.42 -3.34
C GLY A 49 -2.38 1.70 -3.47
N CYS A 50 -3.05 1.12 -4.45
CA CYS A 50 -4.49 1.26 -4.62
C CYS A 50 -5.27 0.50 -3.54
N ILE A 51 -6.48 0.95 -3.25
CA ILE A 51 -7.41 0.28 -2.34
C ILE A 51 -8.52 -0.35 -3.17
N ASP A 52 -8.47 -1.67 -3.25
CA ASP A 52 -9.46 -2.48 -3.95
C ASP A 52 -10.52 -2.97 -2.95
N VAL A 53 -11.80 -2.91 -3.31
CA VAL A 53 -12.92 -3.43 -2.51
C VAL A 53 -13.56 -4.60 -3.22
N CYS A 54 -14.29 -4.35 -4.30
CA CYS A 54 -14.88 -5.37 -5.14
C CYS A 54 -15.02 -4.84 -6.58
N SER A 55 -14.46 -5.55 -7.54
CA SER A 55 -14.48 -5.17 -8.96
C SER A 55 -15.64 -5.77 -9.77
N ARG A 56 -16.57 -6.48 -9.10
CA ARG A 56 -17.68 -7.19 -9.76
C ARG A 56 -18.81 -6.27 -10.22
N ASP A 57 -18.86 -5.05 -9.71
CA ASP A 57 -19.86 -4.05 -10.04
C ASP A 57 -19.17 -2.69 -10.16
N GLU A 58 -19.81 -1.75 -10.86
CA GLU A 58 -19.33 -0.36 -10.93
C GLU A 58 -19.35 0.29 -9.55
N ASN A 59 -20.37 -0.03 -8.73
CA ASN A 59 -20.38 0.32 -7.31
C ASN A 59 -19.76 -0.82 -6.49
N PRO A 60 -18.57 -0.64 -5.88
CA PRO A 60 -17.89 -1.70 -5.13
C PRO A 60 -18.70 -2.23 -3.94
N LEU A 61 -19.58 -1.42 -3.35
CA LEU A 61 -20.44 -1.83 -2.22
C LEU A 61 -21.56 -2.77 -2.69
N LEU A 62 -22.15 -2.52 -3.87
CA LEU A 62 -23.10 -3.44 -4.51
C LEU A 62 -22.38 -4.72 -4.92
N GLY A 63 -21.15 -4.63 -5.40
CA GLY A 63 -20.32 -5.79 -5.69
C GLY A 63 -20.09 -6.67 -4.44
N VAL A 64 -19.84 -6.06 -3.27
CA VAL A 64 -19.71 -6.77 -1.98
C VAL A 64 -21.03 -7.44 -1.60
N ALA A 65 -22.16 -6.74 -1.72
CA ALA A 65 -23.48 -7.30 -1.41
C ALA A 65 -23.82 -8.52 -2.28
N GLY A 66 -23.29 -8.60 -3.50
CA GLY A 66 -23.45 -9.72 -4.43
C GLY A 66 -22.47 -10.90 -4.21
N LEU A 67 -21.57 -10.84 -3.24
CA LEU A 67 -20.65 -11.94 -2.93
C LEU A 67 -21.39 -13.15 -2.34
N PRO A 68 -20.84 -14.37 -2.40
CA PRO A 68 -21.44 -15.56 -1.79
C PRO A 68 -21.71 -15.38 -0.29
N LEU A 69 -22.72 -16.08 0.23
CA LEU A 69 -22.97 -16.16 1.68
C LEU A 69 -21.73 -16.73 2.38
N GLY A 70 -21.37 -16.15 3.53
CA GLY A 70 -20.18 -16.54 4.29
C GLY A 70 -18.88 -15.87 3.82
N HIS A 71 -18.91 -15.07 2.74
CA HIS A 71 -17.74 -14.30 2.37
C HIS A 71 -17.48 -13.19 3.41
N PRO A 72 -16.24 -13.04 3.96
CA PRO A 72 -15.96 -12.11 5.06
C PRO A 72 -16.39 -10.66 4.80
N PHE A 73 -16.25 -10.17 3.58
CA PHE A 73 -16.67 -8.80 3.24
C PHE A 73 -18.18 -8.61 3.30
N ARG A 74 -18.95 -9.67 3.03
CA ARG A 74 -20.41 -9.61 3.08
C ARG A 74 -20.95 -9.52 4.50
N GLU A 75 -20.18 -9.98 5.49
CA GLU A 75 -20.53 -9.87 6.91
C GLU A 75 -20.33 -8.44 7.45
N VAL A 76 -19.68 -7.56 6.67
CA VAL A 76 -19.46 -6.17 7.04
C VAL A 76 -20.53 -5.30 6.39
N PRO A 77 -21.29 -4.48 7.16
CA PRO A 77 -22.25 -3.54 6.60
C PRO A 77 -21.62 -2.61 5.57
N GLY A 78 -22.26 -2.40 4.42
CA GLY A 78 -21.76 -1.53 3.35
C GLY A 78 -21.49 -0.09 3.83
N GLU A 79 -22.32 0.42 4.75
CA GLU A 79 -22.10 1.71 5.38
C GLU A 79 -20.77 1.78 6.12
N LEU A 80 -20.41 0.75 6.89
CA LEU A 80 -19.14 0.69 7.60
C LEU A 80 -17.95 0.63 6.64
N ILE A 81 -18.09 -0.05 5.48
CA ILE A 81 -17.06 -0.07 4.44
C ILE A 81 -16.88 1.36 3.88
N ARG A 82 -17.99 2.06 3.57
CA ARG A 82 -17.96 3.45 3.09
C ARG A 82 -17.27 4.37 4.08
N GLU A 83 -17.68 4.33 5.35
CA GLU A 83 -17.09 5.12 6.43
C GLU A 83 -15.58 4.85 6.57
N ALA A 84 -15.16 3.58 6.51
CA ALA A 84 -13.76 3.19 6.61
C ALA A 84 -12.92 3.73 5.45
N LEU A 85 -13.45 3.73 4.21
CA LEU A 85 -12.76 4.27 3.04
C LEU A 85 -12.65 5.81 3.11
N THR A 86 -13.71 6.49 3.56
CA THR A 86 -13.72 7.94 3.75
C THR A 86 -12.74 8.36 4.86
N ASP A 87 -12.74 7.65 6.00
CA ASP A 87 -11.78 7.86 7.08
C ASP A 87 -10.33 7.61 6.63
N PHE A 88 -10.12 6.57 5.81
CA PHE A 88 -8.81 6.29 5.22
C PHE A 88 -8.32 7.46 4.37
N GLN A 89 -9.15 8.00 3.45
CA GLN A 89 -8.78 9.15 2.63
C GLN A 89 -8.41 10.37 3.49
N ALA A 90 -9.24 10.69 4.48
CA ALA A 90 -8.99 11.80 5.40
C ALA A 90 -7.67 11.63 6.17
N ARG A 91 -7.42 10.43 6.72
CA ARG A 91 -6.21 10.14 7.47
C ARG A 91 -4.94 10.15 6.62
N MET A 92 -5.02 9.69 5.37
CA MET A 92 -3.87 9.72 4.47
C MET A 92 -3.57 11.15 4.01
N ALA A 93 -4.59 11.98 3.82
CA ALA A 93 -4.41 13.41 3.54
C ALA A 93 -3.69 14.15 4.69
N GLU A 94 -3.95 13.78 5.96
CA GLU A 94 -3.21 14.31 7.14
C GLU A 94 -1.71 13.91 7.13
N MET A 95 -1.35 12.94 6.31
CA MET A 95 0.01 12.43 6.16
C MET A 95 0.66 12.84 4.84
N ASP A 96 0.12 13.87 4.18
CA ASP A 96 0.56 14.36 2.87
C ASP A 96 0.57 13.28 1.78
N LEU A 97 -0.30 12.27 1.91
CA LEU A 97 -0.50 11.20 0.94
C LEU A 97 -1.98 11.17 0.52
N SER A 98 -2.33 11.96 -0.47
CA SER A 98 -3.72 12.07 -0.92
C SER A 98 -4.17 10.84 -1.71
N TYR A 99 -5.45 10.49 -1.56
CA TYR A 99 -6.11 9.43 -2.30
C TYR A 99 -7.32 9.95 -3.05
N ALA A 100 -7.36 9.69 -4.35
CA ALA A 100 -8.48 10.00 -5.23
C ALA A 100 -9.44 8.81 -5.37
N GLY A 101 -10.70 9.09 -5.65
CA GLY A 101 -11.76 8.11 -5.88
C GLY A 101 -12.96 8.32 -4.99
N ASP A 102 -14.02 7.60 -5.30
CA ASP A 102 -15.30 7.60 -4.60
C ASP A 102 -15.53 6.22 -4.01
N PRO A 103 -15.81 6.08 -2.70
CA PRO A 103 -16.14 4.80 -2.08
C PRO A 103 -17.27 4.02 -2.73
N GLU A 104 -18.12 4.67 -3.51
CA GLU A 104 -19.26 4.05 -4.20
C GLU A 104 -19.04 3.85 -5.70
N LYS A 105 -17.87 4.22 -6.23
CA LYS A 105 -17.61 4.11 -7.67
C LYS A 105 -16.22 3.58 -7.96
N ASN A 106 -16.16 2.40 -8.56
CA ASN A 106 -14.92 1.86 -9.10
C ASN A 106 -14.40 2.72 -10.26
N ARG A 107 -13.09 2.82 -10.36
CA ARG A 107 -12.38 3.48 -11.46
C ARG A 107 -11.38 2.53 -12.10
N ARG A 108 -10.90 2.88 -13.27
CA ARG A 108 -9.85 2.13 -13.97
C ARG A 108 -8.52 2.87 -13.88
N ILE A 109 -7.44 2.13 -13.76
CA ILE A 109 -6.08 2.64 -13.89
C ILE A 109 -5.30 1.81 -14.90
N LEU A 110 -4.40 2.46 -15.62
CA LEU A 110 -3.49 1.79 -16.54
C LEU A 110 -2.39 1.07 -15.76
N SER A 111 -2.12 -0.18 -16.10
CA SER A 111 -1.06 -0.98 -15.51
C SER A 111 0.20 -1.00 -16.38
N ALA A 112 1.35 -1.44 -15.81
CA ALA A 112 2.63 -1.54 -16.51
C ALA A 112 2.62 -2.48 -17.74
N ILE A 113 1.61 -3.35 -17.85
CA ILE A 113 1.45 -4.27 -18.99
C ILE A 113 0.42 -3.78 -20.03
N GLY A 114 -0.04 -2.52 -19.90
CA GLY A 114 -1.03 -1.93 -20.81
C GLY A 114 -2.46 -2.45 -20.60
N ALA A 115 -2.74 -3.20 -19.55
CA ALA A 115 -4.09 -3.60 -19.16
C ALA A 115 -4.67 -2.59 -18.16
N PHE A 116 -5.99 -2.51 -18.10
CA PHE A 116 -6.67 -1.67 -17.11
C PHE A 116 -7.05 -2.51 -15.89
N LYS A 117 -6.69 -1.99 -14.71
CA LYS A 117 -7.09 -2.53 -13.41
C LYS A 117 -8.27 -1.74 -12.87
N THR A 118 -9.29 -2.43 -12.38
CA THR A 118 -10.41 -1.81 -11.65
C THR A 118 -10.04 -1.69 -10.18
N THR A 119 -10.27 -0.53 -9.57
CA THR A 119 -9.96 -0.23 -8.17
C THR A 119 -10.93 0.81 -7.62
N CYS A 120 -11.06 0.92 -6.31
CA CYS A 120 -11.93 1.90 -5.66
C CYS A 120 -11.18 3.22 -5.42
N LEU A 121 -10.07 3.19 -4.65
CA LEU A 121 -9.26 4.38 -4.38
C LEU A 121 -7.85 4.22 -4.93
N THR A 122 -7.29 5.32 -5.43
CA THR A 122 -5.93 5.38 -5.97
C THR A 122 -5.13 6.46 -5.27
N PRO A 123 -3.80 6.32 -5.12
CA PRO A 123 -2.97 7.47 -4.86
C PRO A 123 -3.31 8.61 -5.83
N SER A 124 -3.34 9.85 -5.36
CA SER A 124 -3.61 11.05 -6.19
C SER A 124 -2.71 11.12 -7.41
N THR A 125 -1.46 10.64 -7.28
CA THR A 125 -0.50 10.56 -8.38
C THR A 125 -0.95 9.69 -9.57
N MET A 126 -2.01 8.87 -9.38
CA MET A 126 -2.62 8.04 -10.43
C MET A 126 -3.99 8.55 -10.88
N GLU A 127 -4.45 9.70 -10.35
CA GLU A 127 -5.81 10.20 -10.59
C GLU A 127 -6.10 10.46 -12.08
N ALA A 128 -5.12 11.04 -12.79
CA ALA A 128 -5.22 11.33 -14.21
C ALA A 128 -5.03 10.11 -15.13
N SER A 129 -4.92 8.89 -14.56
CA SER A 129 -4.70 7.66 -15.35
C SER A 129 -5.68 7.53 -16.49
N ALA A 130 -5.23 6.97 -17.61
CA ALA A 130 -6.08 6.63 -18.73
C ALA A 130 -7.23 5.72 -18.30
N GLN A 131 -8.41 5.96 -18.87
CA GLN A 131 -9.64 5.21 -18.57
C GLN A 131 -10.01 4.23 -19.69
N ASN A 132 -9.48 4.45 -20.90
CA ASN A 132 -9.75 3.62 -22.08
C ASN A 132 -8.55 3.59 -23.05
N GLU A 133 -8.64 2.75 -24.09
CA GLU A 133 -7.56 2.49 -25.04
C GLU A 133 -7.39 3.59 -26.10
N ASP A 134 -8.33 4.51 -26.23
CA ASP A 134 -8.34 5.55 -27.27
C ASP A 134 -7.63 6.84 -26.83
N GLU A 135 -7.31 6.95 -25.53
CA GLU A 135 -6.64 8.13 -25.00
C GLU A 135 -5.20 8.25 -25.53
N LYS A 136 -4.79 9.49 -25.80
CA LYS A 136 -3.44 9.82 -26.28
C LYS A 136 -2.53 10.04 -25.09
N ILE A 137 -1.51 9.19 -24.94
CA ILE A 137 -0.63 9.19 -23.78
C ILE A 137 0.83 9.18 -24.23
N HIS A 138 1.60 10.15 -23.76
CA HIS A 138 3.06 10.07 -23.84
C HIS A 138 3.65 9.47 -22.58
N ILE A 139 4.42 8.40 -22.73
CA ILE A 139 5.04 7.70 -21.59
C ILE A 139 6.49 8.13 -21.48
N VAL A 140 6.89 8.68 -20.35
CA VAL A 140 8.32 8.89 -20.05
C VAL A 140 8.82 7.73 -19.20
N THR A 141 9.83 7.03 -19.69
CA THR A 141 10.51 5.97 -18.92
C THR A 141 11.95 6.34 -18.63
N PHE A 142 12.66 5.51 -17.88
CA PHE A 142 14.02 5.78 -17.43
C PHE A 142 15.02 4.74 -17.95
N ALA A 143 16.19 5.20 -18.37
CA ALA A 143 17.24 4.33 -18.87
C ALA A 143 17.64 3.29 -17.83
N GLY A 144 17.67 2.01 -18.23
CA GLY A 144 18.05 0.91 -17.36
C GLY A 144 17.02 0.45 -16.33
N LEU A 145 15.85 1.11 -16.21
CA LEU A 145 14.78 0.65 -15.33
C LEU A 145 14.18 -0.67 -15.86
N LYS A 146 14.35 -1.74 -15.07
CA LYS A 146 13.91 -3.10 -15.45
C LYS A 146 12.53 -3.48 -14.94
N ASP A 147 11.92 -2.62 -14.11
CA ASP A 147 10.62 -2.87 -13.49
C ASP A 147 9.47 -2.21 -14.26
N PHE A 148 9.76 -1.64 -15.45
CA PHE A 148 8.78 -0.98 -16.29
C PHE A 148 9.20 -1.02 -17.77
N TYR A 149 8.29 -1.48 -18.64
CA TYR A 149 8.54 -1.63 -20.08
C TYR A 149 7.43 -0.93 -20.88
N PRO A 150 7.63 0.31 -21.37
CA PRO A 150 6.60 1.06 -22.08
C PRO A 150 6.12 0.36 -23.38
N SER A 151 6.95 -0.50 -23.95
CA SER A 151 6.60 -1.29 -25.15
C SER A 151 5.37 -2.19 -24.93
N TYR A 152 5.13 -2.68 -23.72
CA TYR A 152 3.90 -3.45 -23.43
C TYR A 152 2.64 -2.58 -23.50
N ILE A 153 2.78 -1.33 -23.08
CA ILE A 153 1.66 -0.37 -23.11
C ILE A 153 1.40 0.07 -24.56
N THR A 154 2.44 0.50 -25.28
CA THR A 154 2.31 0.97 -26.67
C THR A 154 1.88 -0.13 -27.64
N ALA A 155 2.14 -1.40 -27.32
CA ALA A 155 1.62 -2.53 -28.10
C ALA A 155 0.09 -2.68 -27.98
N ARG A 156 -0.53 -2.16 -26.92
CA ARG A 156 -1.97 -2.26 -26.65
C ARG A 156 -2.70 -0.96 -26.92
N LEU A 157 -2.13 0.17 -26.53
CA LEU A 157 -2.71 1.50 -26.72
C LEU A 157 -2.12 2.12 -27.99
N LYS A 158 -2.93 2.16 -29.05
CA LYS A 158 -2.49 2.63 -30.39
C LYS A 158 -2.06 4.09 -30.42
N ASN A 159 -2.60 4.91 -29.51
CA ASN A 159 -2.32 6.35 -29.40
C ASN A 159 -1.30 6.66 -28.30
N ALA A 160 -0.49 5.67 -27.91
CA ALA A 160 0.57 5.85 -26.93
C ALA A 160 1.95 5.89 -27.61
N SER A 161 2.78 6.83 -27.19
CA SER A 161 4.19 6.95 -27.55
C SER A 161 5.05 6.93 -26.30
N PHE A 162 6.38 6.85 -26.42
CA PHE A 162 7.27 6.96 -25.26
C PHE A 162 8.61 7.60 -25.58
N SER A 163 9.21 8.20 -24.56
CA SER A 163 10.59 8.69 -24.53
C SER A 163 11.33 8.16 -23.32
N THR A 164 12.66 8.14 -23.40
CA THR A 164 13.51 7.61 -22.30
C THR A 164 14.43 8.71 -21.80
N TYR A 165 14.40 8.93 -20.48
CA TYR A 165 15.29 9.85 -19.77
C TYR A 165 16.39 9.08 -19.04
N ASP A 166 17.61 9.61 -19.04
CA ASP A 166 18.71 9.05 -18.24
C ASP A 166 18.74 9.75 -16.87
N ALA A 167 18.25 9.04 -15.85
CA ALA A 167 18.22 9.54 -14.48
C ALA A 167 19.56 9.32 -13.73
N GLY A 168 20.56 8.67 -14.34
CA GLY A 168 21.76 8.23 -13.64
C GLY A 168 21.51 7.21 -12.54
N ALA A 169 20.31 6.57 -12.54
CA ALA A 169 19.88 5.52 -11.63
C ALA A 169 18.94 4.58 -12.38
N ALA A 170 18.97 3.28 -12.05
CA ALA A 170 18.27 2.23 -12.79
C ALA A 170 17.30 1.40 -11.93
N THR A 171 17.08 1.77 -10.67
CA THR A 171 16.10 1.13 -9.77
C THR A 171 14.97 2.08 -9.42
N THR A 172 13.78 1.55 -9.16
CA THR A 172 12.61 2.36 -8.74
C THR A 172 12.94 3.27 -7.56
N MET A 173 13.58 2.75 -6.52
CA MET A 173 13.98 3.52 -5.35
C MET A 173 15.09 4.54 -5.66
N GLY A 174 16.08 4.16 -6.47
CA GLY A 174 17.17 5.07 -6.85
C GLY A 174 16.67 6.25 -7.67
N ILE A 175 15.75 6.02 -8.62
CA ILE A 175 15.14 7.08 -9.42
C ILE A 175 14.24 7.96 -8.53
N ALA A 176 13.44 7.35 -7.65
CA ALA A 176 12.58 8.10 -6.74
C ALA A 176 13.40 9.03 -5.81
N ALA A 177 14.55 8.57 -5.32
CA ALA A 177 15.45 9.39 -4.52
C ALA A 177 16.03 10.57 -5.30
N ARG A 178 16.25 10.43 -6.62
CA ARG A 178 16.71 11.56 -7.47
C ARG A 178 15.67 12.67 -7.58
N PHE A 179 14.39 12.32 -7.59
CA PHE A 179 13.31 13.30 -7.68
C PHE A 179 13.11 14.12 -6.41
N GLU A 180 13.71 13.75 -5.27
CA GLU A 180 13.75 14.59 -4.06
C GLU A 180 14.79 15.72 -4.18
N ASP A 181 15.66 15.68 -5.20
CA ASP A 181 16.60 16.77 -5.53
C ASP A 181 15.96 17.76 -6.50
N GLU A 182 15.76 18.99 -6.06
CA GLU A 182 15.14 20.07 -6.87
C GLU A 182 15.88 20.33 -8.18
N ALA A 183 17.22 20.26 -8.18
CA ALA A 183 18.01 20.49 -9.40
C ALA A 183 17.80 19.35 -10.42
N PHE A 184 17.65 18.12 -9.94
CA PHE A 184 17.30 16.98 -10.79
C PHE A 184 15.90 17.12 -11.36
N LEU A 185 14.90 17.48 -10.54
CA LEU A 185 13.52 17.70 -10.97
C LEU A 185 13.45 18.80 -12.04
N GLU A 186 14.12 19.91 -11.83
CA GLU A 186 14.15 21.00 -12.80
C GLU A 186 14.81 20.58 -14.12
N ALA A 187 15.93 19.85 -14.07
CA ALA A 187 16.58 19.31 -15.27
C ALA A 187 15.67 18.33 -16.03
N PHE A 188 14.93 17.50 -15.31
CA PHE A 188 13.94 16.59 -15.91
C PHE A 188 12.80 17.33 -16.59
N ILE A 189 12.24 18.35 -15.95
CA ILE A 189 11.18 19.20 -16.51
C ILE A 189 11.66 19.91 -17.78
N LEU A 190 12.84 20.56 -17.72
CA LEU A 190 13.45 21.24 -18.86
C LEU A 190 13.67 20.27 -20.05
N TRP A 191 14.07 19.04 -19.78
CA TRP A 191 14.17 18.02 -20.80
C TRP A 191 12.81 17.66 -21.41
N MET A 192 11.77 17.53 -20.60
CA MET A 192 10.40 17.25 -21.10
C MET A 192 9.83 18.39 -21.91
N GLU A 193 10.11 19.64 -21.55
CA GLU A 193 9.71 20.83 -22.33
C GLU A 193 10.30 20.85 -23.76
N GLN A 194 11.45 20.21 -23.96
CA GLN A 194 12.09 20.08 -25.28
C GLN A 194 11.48 18.95 -26.12
N LEU A 195 10.69 18.06 -25.53
CA LEU A 195 10.00 17.01 -26.26
C LEU A 195 8.77 17.60 -26.96
N CYS A 196 8.59 17.28 -28.23
CA CYS A 196 7.38 17.64 -28.96
C CYS A 196 6.24 16.68 -28.58
N ILE A 197 5.73 16.78 -27.35
CA ILE A 197 4.63 15.95 -26.87
C ILE A 197 3.32 16.50 -27.43
N HIS A 198 2.61 15.66 -28.21
CA HIS A 198 1.32 16.01 -28.82
C HIS A 198 0.15 15.29 -28.14
N GLU A 199 0.44 14.34 -27.27
CA GLU A 199 -0.51 13.56 -26.52
C GLU A 199 -1.18 14.39 -25.42
N ASP A 200 -2.39 13.99 -25.02
CA ASP A 200 -3.21 14.76 -24.10
C ASP A 200 -2.77 14.60 -22.63
N LYS A 201 -2.10 13.48 -22.31
CA LYS A 201 -1.62 13.14 -20.96
C LYS A 201 -0.19 12.62 -21.00
N ILE A 202 0.50 12.79 -19.89
CA ILE A 202 1.84 12.24 -19.67
C ILE A 202 1.78 11.16 -18.58
N ALA A 203 2.34 10.00 -18.89
CA ALA A 203 2.46 8.90 -17.95
C ALA A 203 3.92 8.66 -17.59
N VAL A 204 4.19 8.36 -16.33
CA VAL A 204 5.53 7.98 -15.84
C VAL A 204 5.42 6.72 -15.00
N PRO A 205 6.45 5.85 -14.95
CA PRO A 205 6.46 4.78 -13.95
C PRO A 205 6.38 5.40 -12.55
N ALA A 206 5.77 4.70 -11.61
CA ALA A 206 5.57 5.19 -10.25
C ALA A 206 6.90 5.28 -9.48
N VAL A 207 7.65 6.34 -9.75
CA VAL A 207 8.99 6.64 -9.19
C VAL A 207 9.18 8.14 -8.90
N LEU A 208 8.10 8.94 -8.90
CA LEU A 208 8.18 10.38 -8.66
C LEU A 208 8.30 10.69 -7.16
N GLY A 209 9.51 10.50 -6.60
CA GLY A 209 9.81 10.80 -5.21
C GLY A 209 9.43 9.71 -4.21
N LEU A 210 10.06 9.78 -3.06
CA LEU A 210 9.85 8.90 -1.91
C LEU A 210 8.73 9.44 -1.00
N GLU A 211 8.67 10.76 -0.82
CA GLU A 211 7.78 11.46 0.11
C GLU A 211 6.98 12.55 -0.58
N SER A 212 7.56 13.26 -1.57
CA SER A 212 7.01 14.49 -2.18
C SER A 212 6.27 14.26 -3.51
N ALA A 213 5.79 13.04 -3.79
CA ALA A 213 5.26 12.68 -5.11
C ALA A 213 4.13 13.58 -5.61
N ASP A 214 3.19 13.97 -4.74
CA ASP A 214 2.07 14.85 -5.09
C ASP A 214 2.55 16.27 -5.44
N GLU A 215 3.59 16.75 -4.79
CA GLU A 215 4.20 18.05 -5.08
C GLU A 215 4.97 18.02 -6.40
N ILE A 216 5.73 16.95 -6.62
CA ILE A 216 6.52 16.74 -7.85
C ILE A 216 5.58 16.68 -9.07
N ILE A 217 4.49 15.90 -9.01
CA ILE A 217 3.51 15.85 -10.10
C ILE A 217 2.92 17.23 -10.38
N ARG A 218 2.48 17.96 -9.36
CA ARG A 218 1.92 19.30 -9.54
C ARG A 218 2.90 20.27 -10.19
N LYS A 219 4.19 20.22 -9.84
CA LYS A 219 5.22 21.03 -10.49
C LYS A 219 5.37 20.68 -11.97
N ILE A 220 5.39 19.38 -12.30
CA ILE A 220 5.49 18.92 -13.68
C ILE A 220 4.25 19.34 -14.48
N GLU A 221 3.05 19.09 -13.96
CA GLU A 221 1.78 19.48 -14.61
C GLU A 221 1.68 20.98 -14.87
N TYR A 222 2.08 21.79 -13.87
CA TYR A 222 2.07 23.25 -14.00
C TYR A 222 2.99 23.74 -15.13
N ARG A 223 4.18 23.14 -15.27
CA ARG A 223 5.17 23.54 -16.27
C ARG A 223 4.79 23.04 -17.68
N LEU A 224 4.24 21.84 -17.79
CA LEU A 224 3.91 21.23 -19.07
C LEU A 224 2.47 21.51 -19.51
N GLU A 225 1.64 22.12 -18.67
CA GLU A 225 0.22 22.41 -18.90
C GLU A 225 -0.57 21.15 -19.34
N ARG A 226 -0.23 19.99 -18.77
CA ARG A 226 -0.81 18.69 -19.10
C ARG A 226 -0.97 17.83 -17.86
N PRO A 227 -2.05 17.00 -17.78
CA PRO A 227 -2.18 16.02 -16.74
C PRO A 227 -1.03 15.01 -16.77
N VAL A 228 -0.46 14.74 -15.58
CA VAL A 228 0.61 13.76 -15.36
C VAL A 228 0.12 12.68 -14.40
N PHE A 229 0.43 11.43 -14.67
CA PHE A 229 0.08 10.35 -13.75
C PHE A 229 1.15 9.27 -13.67
N GLU A 230 1.23 8.64 -12.51
CA GLU A 230 2.07 7.47 -12.29
C GLU A 230 1.38 6.19 -12.78
N ILE A 231 2.15 5.30 -13.41
CA ILE A 231 1.75 3.92 -13.71
C ILE A 231 2.46 3.00 -12.71
N PRO A 232 1.73 2.14 -11.97
CA PRO A 232 2.37 1.19 -11.05
C PRO A 232 3.42 0.33 -11.76
N THR A 233 4.61 0.22 -11.15
CA THR A 233 5.68 -0.68 -11.63
C THR A 233 5.47 -2.11 -11.15
N ILE A 234 6.26 -3.03 -11.69
CA ILE A 234 6.47 -4.34 -11.05
C ILE A 234 7.17 -4.09 -9.70
N PRO A 235 6.92 -4.89 -8.63
CA PRO A 235 7.63 -4.74 -7.37
C PRO A 235 9.17 -4.68 -7.52
N PRO A 236 9.82 -3.79 -6.75
CA PRO A 236 9.34 -3.04 -5.58
C PRO A 236 8.48 -1.84 -5.96
N SER A 237 7.45 -1.56 -5.16
CA SER A 237 6.46 -0.53 -5.43
C SER A 237 6.66 0.73 -4.57
N MET A 238 6.89 1.86 -5.21
CA MET A 238 6.98 3.14 -4.50
C MET A 238 5.64 3.58 -3.90
N PRO A 239 4.48 3.52 -4.61
CA PRO A 239 3.20 3.84 -4.00
C PRO A 239 2.85 2.98 -2.79
N GLY A 240 3.13 1.67 -2.84
CA GLY A 240 2.96 0.79 -1.69
C GLY A 240 3.87 1.16 -0.52
N ARG A 241 5.11 1.57 -0.78
CA ARG A 241 6.06 2.04 0.24
C ARG A 241 5.63 3.37 0.85
N ARG A 242 5.16 4.34 0.05
CA ARG A 242 4.60 5.61 0.54
C ARG A 242 3.42 5.34 1.48
N LEU A 243 2.49 4.47 1.08
CA LEU A 243 1.35 4.07 1.92
C LEU A 243 1.81 3.43 3.23
N PHE A 244 2.75 2.49 3.16
CA PHE A 244 3.28 1.84 4.36
C PHE A 244 3.93 2.83 5.33
N ASN A 245 4.74 3.75 4.82
CA ASN A 245 5.39 4.78 5.63
C ASN A 245 4.36 5.71 6.28
N ALA A 246 3.38 6.21 5.52
CA ALA A 246 2.32 7.05 6.04
C ALA A 246 1.53 6.37 7.18
N LEU A 247 1.11 5.13 6.99
CA LEU A 247 0.39 4.37 8.03
C LEU A 247 1.25 4.13 9.27
N LYS A 248 2.52 3.76 9.09
CA LYS A 248 3.47 3.53 10.18
C LYS A 248 3.73 4.80 10.99
N ASP A 249 3.94 5.92 10.31
CA ASP A 249 4.22 7.20 10.97
C ASP A 249 2.97 7.76 11.65
N GLN A 250 1.79 7.57 11.07
CA GLN A 250 0.53 7.89 11.74
C GLN A 250 0.37 7.11 13.04
N TYR A 251 0.65 5.79 13.02
CA TYR A 251 0.59 4.95 14.22
C TYR A 251 1.57 5.45 15.31
N ARG A 252 2.81 5.79 14.92
CA ARG A 252 3.82 6.32 15.85
C ARG A 252 3.41 7.68 16.43
N ARG A 253 2.88 8.59 15.60
CA ARG A 253 2.37 9.90 16.06
C ARG A 253 1.24 9.77 17.09
N LYS A 254 0.49 8.67 17.09
CA LYS A 254 -0.55 8.37 18.11
C LYS A 254 0.00 7.62 19.34
N GLY A 255 1.31 7.50 19.48
CA GLY A 255 1.96 6.86 20.65
C GLY A 255 2.07 5.34 20.54
N GLY A 256 1.81 4.76 19.39
CA GLY A 256 1.95 3.32 19.17
C GLY A 256 3.41 2.87 19.18
N VAL A 257 3.67 1.72 19.81
CA VAL A 257 4.99 1.09 19.89
C VAL A 257 5.10 -0.03 18.86
N ILE A 258 6.23 -0.10 18.13
CA ILE A 258 6.48 -1.15 17.14
C ILE A 258 7.70 -1.97 17.55
N TYR A 259 7.50 -3.28 17.71
CA TYR A 259 8.56 -4.28 17.84
C TYR A 259 8.89 -4.81 16.45
N TRP A 260 9.90 -4.21 15.84
CA TRP A 260 10.31 -4.49 14.46
C TRP A 260 11.33 -5.60 14.39
N GLY A 261 11.09 -6.60 13.54
CA GLY A 261 11.97 -7.76 13.40
C GLY A 261 11.79 -8.78 14.53
N TRP A 262 10.60 -8.77 15.17
CA TRP A 262 10.26 -9.68 16.24
C TRP A 262 9.19 -10.68 15.77
N PRO A 263 9.56 -11.85 15.21
CA PRO A 263 8.60 -12.90 14.92
C PRO A 263 7.91 -13.41 16.18
N VAL A 264 6.60 -13.57 16.12
CA VAL A 264 5.87 -14.30 17.16
C VAL A 264 6.13 -15.80 16.95
N ILE A 265 6.74 -16.43 17.93
CA ILE A 265 7.18 -17.84 17.90
C ILE A 265 6.33 -18.77 18.76
N GLY A 266 5.42 -18.22 19.55
CA GLY A 266 4.52 -18.99 20.41
C GLY A 266 3.54 -18.10 21.16
N VAL A 267 2.64 -18.75 21.88
CA VAL A 267 1.61 -18.11 22.69
C VAL A 267 1.51 -18.78 24.06
N GLU A 268 1.29 -17.98 25.10
CA GLU A 268 0.98 -18.45 26.46
C GLU A 268 -0.54 -18.38 26.64
N LYS A 269 -1.14 -19.52 27.01
CA LYS A 269 -2.60 -19.68 27.18
C LYS A 269 -2.93 -20.13 28.59
N SER A 270 -3.98 -19.55 29.16
CA SER A 270 -4.66 -20.06 30.34
C SER A 270 -6.06 -20.53 29.96
N GLY A 271 -6.25 -21.83 29.83
CA GLY A 271 -7.48 -22.40 29.25
C GLY A 271 -7.70 -21.95 27.79
N LYS A 272 -8.78 -21.21 27.54
CA LYS A 272 -9.10 -20.66 26.21
C LYS A 272 -8.61 -19.21 25.99
N GLN A 273 -8.05 -18.59 27.03
CA GLN A 273 -7.60 -17.20 26.97
C GLN A 273 -6.11 -17.14 26.65
N ILE A 274 -5.74 -16.25 25.72
CA ILE A 274 -4.35 -15.92 25.44
C ILE A 274 -3.94 -14.84 26.43
N GLU A 275 -2.84 -15.06 27.17
CA GLU A 275 -2.31 -14.13 28.15
C GLU A 275 -1.09 -13.37 27.61
N ALA A 276 -0.27 -14.04 26.81
CA ALA A 276 0.91 -13.45 26.22
C ALA A 276 1.26 -14.04 24.86
N VAL A 277 2.02 -13.30 24.07
CA VAL A 277 2.72 -13.81 22.89
C VAL A 277 4.22 -13.82 23.15
N MET A 278 4.86 -14.90 22.74
CA MET A 278 6.31 -15.05 22.76
C MET A 278 6.88 -14.50 21.46
N ALA A 279 7.60 -13.39 21.52
CA ALA A 279 8.28 -12.80 20.36
C ALA A 279 9.79 -12.95 20.49
N GLU A 280 10.47 -13.26 19.40
CA GLU A 280 11.91 -13.46 19.40
C GLU A 280 12.64 -12.17 18.99
N SER A 281 13.54 -11.69 19.84
CA SER A 281 14.43 -10.57 19.56
C SER A 281 15.88 -10.99 19.72
N GLN A 282 16.66 -10.88 18.67
CA GLN A 282 18.10 -11.18 18.68
C GLN A 282 18.43 -12.56 19.31
N GLY A 283 17.62 -13.59 18.99
CA GLY A 283 17.77 -14.94 19.52
C GLY A 283 17.32 -15.11 20.98
N ARG A 284 16.57 -14.16 21.56
CA ARG A 284 16.01 -14.24 22.91
C ARG A 284 14.49 -14.11 22.88
N PRO A 285 13.76 -15.17 23.26
CA PRO A 285 12.32 -15.08 23.44
C PRO A 285 11.96 -14.06 24.53
N THR A 286 10.97 -13.22 24.23
CA THR A 286 10.44 -12.23 25.17
C THR A 286 8.93 -12.40 25.23
N SER A 287 8.38 -12.52 26.44
CA SER A 287 6.93 -12.55 26.66
C SER A 287 6.38 -11.14 26.65
N LEU A 288 5.37 -10.90 25.81
CA LEU A 288 4.63 -9.65 25.70
C LEU A 288 3.18 -9.90 26.12
N ASN A 289 2.77 -9.26 27.21
CA ASN A 289 1.46 -9.46 27.83
C ASN A 289 0.47 -8.38 27.37
N ALA A 290 -0.78 -8.78 27.13
CA ALA A 290 -1.85 -7.86 26.83
C ALA A 290 -3.21 -8.40 27.27
N ARG A 291 -4.17 -7.47 27.40
CA ARG A 291 -5.57 -7.81 27.68
C ARG A 291 -6.30 -8.34 26.45
N ALA A 292 -5.86 -7.95 25.24
CA ALA A 292 -6.41 -8.43 23.98
C ALA A 292 -5.33 -8.51 22.89
N PHE A 293 -5.59 -9.37 21.91
CA PHE A 293 -4.70 -9.59 20.77
C PHE A 293 -5.48 -9.45 19.46
N ILE A 294 -4.88 -8.77 18.47
CA ILE A 294 -5.41 -8.65 17.11
C ILE A 294 -4.47 -9.36 16.17
N LEU A 295 -5.00 -10.38 15.49
CA LEU A 295 -4.28 -11.13 14.46
C LEU A 295 -4.44 -10.39 13.10
N ALA A 296 -3.36 -9.80 12.62
CA ALA A 296 -3.30 -9.04 11.38
C ALA A 296 -2.10 -9.46 10.50
N THR A 297 -1.76 -10.75 10.56
CA THR A 297 -0.57 -11.37 9.93
C THR A 297 -0.69 -11.50 8.41
N GLY A 298 -1.86 -11.21 7.85
CA GLY A 298 -2.15 -11.38 6.42
C GLY A 298 -2.37 -12.85 6.03
N SER A 299 -2.23 -13.13 4.75
CA SER A 299 -2.42 -14.46 4.18
C SER A 299 -1.08 -15.20 3.93
N PHE A 300 -1.00 -15.97 2.86
CA PHE A 300 0.18 -16.79 2.53
C PHE A 300 1.45 -15.96 2.31
N VAL A 301 1.37 -14.87 1.56
CA VAL A 301 2.54 -14.01 1.28
C VAL A 301 3.05 -13.31 2.53
N GLY A 302 2.16 -12.92 3.43
CA GLY A 302 2.52 -12.31 4.73
C GLY A 302 2.97 -13.32 5.79
N GLY A 303 2.88 -14.62 5.52
CA GLY A 303 3.25 -15.67 6.46
C GLY A 303 2.20 -15.95 7.56
N GLY A 304 1.01 -15.34 7.49
CA GLY A 304 -0.09 -15.61 8.43
C GLY A 304 -0.72 -16.99 8.25
N LEU A 305 -0.72 -17.48 7.02
CA LEU A 305 -1.23 -18.79 6.65
C LEU A 305 -0.13 -19.63 6.00
N THR A 306 -0.15 -20.94 6.26
CA THR A 306 0.69 -21.92 5.56
C THR A 306 -0.20 -22.94 4.85
N ALA A 307 0.02 -23.08 3.53
CA ALA A 307 -0.62 -24.14 2.75
C ALA A 307 0.28 -25.37 2.70
N ARG A 308 -0.26 -26.53 3.00
CA ARG A 308 0.31 -27.86 2.76
C ARG A 308 -0.57 -28.59 1.76
N ARG A 309 -0.17 -29.79 1.34
CA ARG A 309 -0.89 -30.55 0.32
C ARG A 309 -2.38 -30.74 0.64
N GLU A 310 -2.73 -30.91 1.89
CA GLU A 310 -4.09 -31.28 2.31
C GLU A 310 -4.69 -30.34 3.37
N THR A 311 -3.89 -29.36 3.86
CA THR A 311 -4.30 -28.50 4.97
C THR A 311 -3.81 -27.07 4.79
N ILE A 312 -4.60 -26.12 5.29
CA ILE A 312 -4.20 -24.75 5.51
C ILE A 312 -4.24 -24.48 7.01
N THR A 313 -3.16 -23.91 7.54
CA THR A 313 -3.03 -23.59 8.97
C THR A 313 -2.77 -22.11 9.19
N GLU A 314 -3.36 -21.54 10.24
CA GLU A 314 -3.01 -20.25 10.79
C GLU A 314 -1.81 -20.43 11.74
N ASN A 315 -0.77 -19.58 11.57
CA ASN A 315 0.56 -19.87 12.11
C ASN A 315 0.82 -19.35 13.52
N VAL A 316 -0.06 -18.54 14.12
CA VAL A 316 0.19 -17.87 15.42
C VAL A 316 -0.67 -18.48 16.53
N PHE A 317 -1.96 -18.54 16.35
CA PHE A 317 -2.93 -18.98 17.37
C PHE A 317 -3.49 -20.37 17.12
N ASP A 318 -3.15 -20.98 15.96
CA ASP A 318 -3.71 -22.25 15.49
C ASP A 318 -5.24 -22.22 15.38
N LEU A 319 -5.73 -21.09 14.81
CA LEU A 319 -7.16 -20.91 14.58
C LEU A 319 -7.64 -21.78 13.41
N PRO A 320 -8.88 -22.30 13.46
CA PRO A 320 -9.44 -23.07 12.37
C PRO A 320 -9.56 -22.19 11.11
N VAL A 321 -9.09 -22.71 9.97
CA VAL A 321 -9.22 -22.08 8.65
C VAL A 321 -10.28 -22.80 7.85
N PHE A 322 -11.27 -22.07 7.38
CA PHE A 322 -12.34 -22.57 6.51
C PHE A 322 -12.05 -22.12 5.06
N VAL A 323 -12.16 -23.08 4.13
CA VAL A 323 -11.88 -22.90 2.70
C VAL A 323 -13.14 -23.05 1.88
#